data_226f53320873d06a08023dfe708b231e
#
_entry.id   226f53320873d06a08023dfe708b231e
#
_cell.length_a   1.000
_cell.length_b   1.000
_cell.length_c   1.000
_cell.angle_alpha   90.00
_cell.angle_beta   90.00
_cell.angle_gamma   90.00
#
_symmetry.space_group_name_H-M   'P 1'
#
loop_
_entity.id
_entity.type
_entity.pdbx_description
1 polymer ?
#
loop_
_entity_poly.entity_id
_entity_poly.type
_entity_poly.pdbx_seq_one_letter_code
_entity_poly.pdbx_strand_id
1 'polypeptide(L)'
;MTITAPVSDTFTITEEILVRAPLERTFASLIAQMGRLNETPDGKPLPMMLEPRPGGRWYRDLGGDNGHLWGFVQSIKRPVLLEIWGPLFMSTAATSNLLYRLTEVEGGTQISFTHTLVGPFPEDHRSRLGSGWAALHARVRTAAEAVGGE
;
A
#
# COMPACT_ATOMS: atom_id res chain seq x y z
N MET A 1 25.26 11.50 -28.11
CA MET A 1 24.63 11.10 -26.86
C MET A 1 24.53 12.31 -25.94
N THR A 2 23.37 12.54 -25.39
CA THR A 2 23.17 13.64 -24.45
C THR A 2 22.95 13.02 -23.06
N ILE A 3 23.72 13.49 -22.10
CA ILE A 3 23.56 13.09 -20.69
C ILE A 3 22.97 14.28 -19.95
N THR A 4 21.79 14.08 -19.39
CA THR A 4 21.12 15.09 -18.58
C THR A 4 21.33 14.72 -17.11
N ALA A 5 21.71 15.69 -16.29
CA ALA A 5 21.82 15.47 -14.85
C ALA A 5 20.46 15.04 -14.31
N PRO A 6 20.36 13.90 -13.60
CA PRO A 6 19.07 13.44 -13.08
C PRO A 6 18.55 14.41 -12.03
N VAL A 7 17.28 14.75 -12.16
CA VAL A 7 16.55 15.38 -11.05
C VAL A 7 15.99 14.23 -10.26
N SER A 8 16.64 13.87 -9.16
CA SER A 8 16.06 12.91 -8.27
C SER A 8 15.36 13.63 -7.13
N ASP A 9 14.15 13.22 -6.90
CA ASP A 9 13.29 13.75 -5.85
C ASP A 9 13.09 12.64 -4.82
N THR A 10 13.05 13.01 -3.55
CA THR A 10 12.73 12.10 -2.47
C THR A 10 11.66 12.75 -1.63
N PHE A 11 10.56 12.05 -1.43
CA PHE A 11 9.55 12.54 -0.50
C PHE A 11 8.93 11.39 0.28
N THR A 12 8.32 11.76 1.40
CA THR A 12 7.73 10.80 2.32
C THR A 12 6.30 11.23 2.62
N ILE A 13 5.39 10.26 2.56
CA ILE A 13 4.01 10.41 3.00
C ILE A 13 3.82 9.53 4.22
N THR A 14 3.24 10.06 5.27
CA THR A 14 2.94 9.31 6.48
C THR A 14 1.47 9.43 6.82
N GLU A 15 0.92 8.36 7.39
CA GLU A 15 -0.45 8.38 7.92
C GLU A 15 -0.52 7.47 9.14
N GLU A 16 -1.23 7.95 10.17
CA GLU A 16 -1.53 7.16 11.36
C GLU A 16 -3.02 6.90 11.38
N ILE A 17 -3.41 5.63 11.50
CA ILE A 17 -4.81 5.23 11.45
C ILE A 17 -5.15 4.42 12.71
N LEU A 18 -6.16 4.85 13.45
CA LEU A 18 -6.71 4.07 14.55
C LEU A 18 -7.85 3.21 14.02
N VAL A 19 -7.75 1.91 14.22
CA VAL A 19 -8.75 0.93 13.80
C VAL A 19 -9.31 0.26 15.06
N ARG A 20 -10.62 0.30 15.22
CA ARG A 20 -11.30 -0.29 16.39
C ARG A 20 -11.60 -1.77 16.11
N ALA A 21 -10.52 -2.53 15.95
CA ALA A 21 -10.56 -3.95 15.70
C ALA A 21 -9.27 -4.59 16.19
N PRO A 22 -9.29 -5.89 16.51
CA PRO A 22 -8.07 -6.59 16.94
C PRO A 22 -6.98 -6.58 15.89
N LEU A 23 -5.76 -6.78 16.35
CA LEU A 23 -4.56 -6.74 15.55
C LEU A 23 -4.62 -7.69 14.35
N GLU A 24 -5.01 -8.94 14.57
CA GLU A 24 -5.07 -9.97 13.53
C GLU A 24 -6.09 -9.61 12.44
N ARG A 25 -7.26 -9.12 12.85
CA ARG A 25 -8.32 -8.76 11.89
C ARG A 25 -7.96 -7.52 11.10
N THR A 26 -7.29 -6.56 11.74
CA THR A 26 -6.82 -5.35 11.06
C THR A 26 -5.76 -5.70 10.02
N PHE A 27 -4.82 -6.57 10.36
CA PHE A 27 -3.79 -7.02 9.42
C PHE A 27 -4.41 -7.79 8.25
N ALA A 28 -5.36 -8.69 8.54
CA ALA A 28 -6.06 -9.44 7.49
C ALA A 28 -6.83 -8.50 6.55
N SER A 29 -7.45 -7.45 7.08
CA SER A 29 -8.12 -6.44 6.27
C SER A 29 -7.13 -5.70 5.37
N LEU A 30 -5.96 -5.33 5.88
CA LEU A 30 -4.93 -4.67 5.09
C LEU A 30 -4.53 -5.54 3.90
N ILE A 31 -4.25 -6.81 4.12
CA ILE A 31 -3.87 -7.74 3.05
C ILE A 31 -5.00 -7.87 2.03
N ALA A 32 -6.24 -8.01 2.48
CA ALA A 32 -7.38 -8.20 1.59
C ALA A 32 -7.65 -6.94 0.74
N GLN A 33 -7.57 -5.76 1.34
CA GLN A 33 -7.82 -4.50 0.62
C GLN A 33 -6.69 -4.14 -0.35
N MET A 34 -5.46 -4.56 -0.08
CA MET A 34 -4.36 -4.41 -1.03
C MET A 34 -4.41 -5.48 -2.12
N GLY A 35 -5.08 -6.57 -1.87
CA GLY A 35 -5.23 -7.71 -2.77
C GLY A 35 -6.51 -7.63 -3.60
N ARG A 36 -7.26 -8.72 -3.57
CA ARG A 36 -8.44 -8.90 -4.42
C ARG A 36 -9.57 -7.90 -4.17
N LEU A 37 -9.63 -7.28 -3.00
CA LEU A 37 -10.65 -6.29 -2.66
C LEU A 37 -10.21 -4.86 -2.94
N ASN A 38 -9.05 -4.69 -3.59
CA ASN A 38 -8.54 -3.36 -3.90
C ASN A 38 -9.50 -2.61 -4.84
N GLU A 39 -9.53 -1.31 -4.66
CA GLU A 39 -10.35 -0.40 -5.46
C GLU A 39 -9.54 0.82 -5.87
N THR A 40 -10.01 1.49 -6.93
CA THR A 40 -9.52 2.82 -7.25
C THR A 40 -10.02 3.82 -6.20
N PRO A 41 -9.41 5.02 -6.11
CA PRO A 41 -9.88 6.02 -5.15
C PRO A 41 -11.34 6.43 -5.33
N ASP A 42 -11.90 6.29 -6.54
CA ASP A 42 -13.30 6.58 -6.82
C ASP A 42 -14.22 5.36 -6.64
N GLY A 43 -13.72 4.28 -6.05
CA GLY A 43 -14.53 3.14 -5.64
C GLY A 43 -14.76 2.07 -6.69
N LYS A 44 -14.06 2.10 -7.80
CA LYS A 44 -14.16 1.05 -8.82
C LYS A 44 -13.28 -0.14 -8.46
N PRO A 45 -13.76 -1.38 -8.66
CA PRO A 45 -12.91 -2.54 -8.39
C PRO A 45 -11.60 -2.50 -9.18
N LEU A 46 -10.51 -2.77 -8.49
CA LEU A 46 -9.18 -2.89 -9.07
C LEU A 46 -8.48 -4.06 -8.39
N PRO A 47 -8.95 -5.31 -8.63
CA PRO A 47 -8.41 -6.46 -7.92
C PRO A 47 -6.94 -6.65 -8.24
N MET A 48 -6.16 -6.87 -7.18
CA MET A 48 -4.73 -7.09 -7.23
C MET A 48 -4.43 -8.49 -6.73
N MET A 49 -3.28 -9.00 -7.15
CA MET A 49 -2.72 -10.21 -6.57
C MET A 49 -1.64 -9.80 -5.58
N LEU A 50 -1.75 -10.26 -4.36
CA LEU A 50 -0.73 -10.04 -3.33
C LEU A 50 -0.34 -11.40 -2.75
N GLU A 51 0.91 -11.77 -2.92
CA GLU A 51 1.48 -12.99 -2.37
C GLU A 51 2.12 -12.64 -1.03
N PRO A 52 1.46 -12.93 0.10
CA PRO A 52 1.88 -12.38 1.39
C PRO A 52 2.99 -13.21 2.05
N ARG A 53 4.17 -13.18 1.44
CA ARG A 53 5.38 -13.85 1.93
C ARG A 53 6.60 -13.08 1.47
N PRO A 54 7.77 -13.23 2.11
CA PRO A 54 8.99 -12.56 1.63
C PRO A 54 9.27 -12.91 0.17
N GLY A 55 9.53 -11.92 -0.65
CA GLY A 55 9.73 -12.09 -2.09
C GLY A 55 8.43 -12.25 -2.88
N GLY A 56 7.28 -12.29 -2.23
CA GLY A 56 5.99 -12.36 -2.90
C GLY A 56 5.72 -11.12 -3.74
N ARG A 57 4.92 -11.28 -4.78
CA ARG A 57 4.63 -10.21 -5.73
C ARG A 57 3.35 -9.49 -5.35
N TRP A 58 3.31 -8.23 -5.67
CA TRP A 58 2.08 -7.41 -5.65
C TRP A 58 1.88 -6.89 -7.06
N TYR A 59 0.86 -7.39 -7.76
CA TYR A 59 0.71 -7.11 -9.18
C TYR A 59 -0.74 -7.18 -9.62
N ARG A 60 -1.00 -6.52 -10.74
CA ARG A 60 -2.27 -6.62 -11.43
C ARG A 60 -2.15 -7.67 -12.55
N ASP A 61 -3.03 -8.66 -12.52
CA ASP A 61 -3.09 -9.71 -13.52
C ASP A 61 -4.19 -9.37 -14.53
N LEU A 62 -3.81 -9.19 -15.79
CA LEU A 62 -4.75 -8.90 -16.88
C LEU A 62 -5.01 -10.13 -17.74
N GLY A 63 -4.47 -11.30 -17.35
CA GLY A 63 -4.63 -12.55 -18.11
C GLY A 63 -3.60 -12.68 -19.23
N GLY A 64 -3.32 -13.93 -19.63
CA GLY A 64 -2.40 -14.21 -20.73
C GLY A 64 -0.98 -13.70 -20.51
N ASP A 65 -0.50 -13.72 -19.26
CA ASP A 65 0.81 -13.18 -18.87
C ASP A 65 0.94 -11.68 -19.13
N ASN A 66 -0.18 -10.97 -19.14
CA ASN A 66 -0.19 -9.51 -19.20
C ASN A 66 -0.54 -8.94 -17.83
N GLY A 67 -0.01 -7.77 -17.52
CA GLY A 67 -0.29 -7.14 -16.26
C GLY A 67 0.71 -6.08 -15.89
N HIS A 68 0.70 -5.70 -14.61
CA HIS A 68 1.57 -4.65 -14.10
C HIS A 68 2.08 -5.04 -12.71
N LEU A 69 3.40 -5.19 -12.59
CA LEU A 69 4.03 -5.48 -11.30
C LEU A 69 4.17 -4.18 -10.52
N TRP A 70 3.56 -4.12 -9.35
CA TRP A 70 3.64 -2.95 -8.48
C TRP A 70 4.76 -3.05 -7.45
N GLY A 71 5.09 -4.26 -7.02
CA GLY A 71 6.18 -4.40 -6.07
C GLY A 71 6.37 -5.82 -5.55
N PHE A 72 7.27 -5.92 -4.58
CA PHE A 72 7.58 -7.17 -3.90
C PHE A 72 7.47 -6.97 -2.40
N VAL A 73 7.01 -8.01 -1.71
CA VAL A 73 7.04 -8.02 -0.25
C VAL A 73 8.50 -8.18 0.18
N GLN A 74 9.03 -7.17 0.83
CA GLN A 74 10.38 -7.20 1.37
C GLN A 74 10.42 -7.90 2.72
N SER A 75 9.52 -7.53 3.60
CA SER A 75 9.39 -8.16 4.90
C SER A 75 7.92 -8.23 5.30
N ILE A 76 7.60 -9.29 6.01
CA ILE A 76 6.26 -9.49 6.57
C ILE A 76 6.41 -10.24 7.89
N LYS A 77 5.71 -9.74 8.90
CA LYS A 77 5.62 -10.41 10.19
C LYS A 77 4.18 -10.25 10.66
N ARG A 78 3.40 -11.29 10.54
CA ARG A 78 1.99 -11.26 10.95
C ARG A 78 1.89 -11.17 12.46
N PRO A 79 1.01 -10.36 12.98
CA PRO A 79 0.14 -9.37 12.33
C PRO A 79 0.64 -7.93 12.50
N VAL A 80 1.94 -7.68 12.53
CA VAL A 80 2.51 -6.40 12.96
C VAL A 80 3.33 -5.67 11.91
N LEU A 81 3.73 -6.33 10.81
CA LEU A 81 4.64 -5.70 9.85
C LEU A 81 4.34 -6.14 8.43
N LEU A 82 4.29 -5.17 7.52
CA LEU A 82 4.29 -5.41 6.08
C LEU A 82 5.12 -4.32 5.41
N GLU A 83 6.13 -4.72 4.66
CA GLU A 83 6.98 -3.81 3.90
C GLU A 83 7.04 -4.25 2.46
N ILE A 84 6.76 -3.33 1.54
CA ILE A 84 6.73 -3.57 0.09
C ILE A 84 7.61 -2.55 -0.59
N TRP A 85 8.38 -2.98 -1.60
CA TRP A 85 9.14 -2.07 -2.44
C TRP A 85 8.84 -2.31 -3.89
N GLY A 86 8.91 -1.27 -4.71
CA GLY A 86 8.71 -1.36 -6.14
C GLY A 86 8.25 -0.06 -6.79
N PRO A 87 7.92 -0.12 -8.09
CA PRO A 87 7.48 1.08 -8.82
C PRO A 87 6.05 1.48 -8.52
N LEU A 88 5.27 0.60 -7.90
CA LEU A 88 3.83 0.74 -7.66
C LEU A 88 3.09 0.91 -9.00
N PHE A 89 2.05 1.74 -9.03
CA PHE A 89 1.25 1.97 -10.24
C PHE A 89 1.90 2.97 -11.21
N MET A 90 3.10 3.44 -10.91
CA MET A 90 3.77 4.47 -11.70
C MET A 90 4.61 3.87 -12.82
N SER A 91 4.62 4.54 -13.97
CA SER A 91 5.48 4.19 -15.11
C SER A 91 6.59 5.19 -15.24
N THR A 92 7.34 5.38 -14.16
CA THR A 92 8.50 6.27 -14.10
C THR A 92 9.68 5.49 -13.53
N ALA A 93 10.86 6.10 -13.54
CA ALA A 93 12.05 5.49 -12.95
C ALA A 93 12.10 5.62 -11.43
N ALA A 94 11.04 6.13 -10.80
CA ALA A 94 10.96 6.20 -9.35
C ALA A 94 10.75 4.82 -8.75
N THR A 95 11.25 4.65 -7.53
CA THR A 95 10.99 3.45 -6.73
C THR A 95 10.44 3.86 -5.37
N SER A 96 9.68 2.97 -4.77
CA SER A 96 8.97 3.24 -3.54
C SER A 96 9.25 2.17 -2.49
N ASN A 97 9.18 2.58 -1.23
CA ASN A 97 9.10 1.69 -0.09
C ASN A 97 7.83 2.03 0.67
N LEU A 98 7.00 1.02 0.91
CA LEU A 98 5.80 1.12 1.73
C LEU A 98 6.06 0.36 3.02
N LEU A 99 5.87 1.01 4.15
CA LEU A 99 6.08 0.39 5.45
C LEU A 99 4.84 0.53 6.29
N TYR A 100 4.26 -0.60 6.66
CA TYR A 100 3.12 -0.69 7.58
C TYR A 100 3.58 -1.34 8.88
N ARG A 101 3.37 -0.65 9.99
CA ARG A 101 3.56 -1.22 11.33
C ARG A 101 2.25 -1.13 12.08
N LEU A 102 1.84 -2.25 12.65
CA LEU A 102 0.61 -2.35 13.41
C LEU A 102 0.94 -2.59 14.87
N THR A 103 0.34 -1.81 15.75
CA THR A 103 0.57 -1.89 17.19
C THR A 103 -0.77 -2.00 17.89
N GLU A 104 -0.87 -2.94 18.83
CA GLU A 104 -2.05 -3.04 19.68
C GLU A 104 -2.08 -1.83 20.61
N VAL A 105 -3.23 -1.16 20.66
CA VAL A 105 -3.47 -0.03 21.55
C VAL A 105 -4.78 -0.24 22.29
N GLU A 106 -5.03 0.59 23.28
CA GLU A 106 -6.31 0.54 23.98
C GLU A 106 -7.44 0.83 22.99
N GLY A 107 -8.39 -0.09 22.88
CA GLY A 107 -9.55 0.03 22.02
C GLY A 107 -9.33 -0.43 20.58
N GLY A 108 -8.17 -0.97 20.24
CA GLY A 108 -7.96 -1.47 18.88
C GLY A 108 -6.52 -1.58 18.43
N THR A 109 -6.27 -1.14 17.21
CA THR A 109 -4.97 -1.25 16.53
C THR A 109 -4.60 0.11 15.95
N GLN A 110 -3.36 0.50 16.14
CA GLN A 110 -2.78 1.66 15.47
C GLN A 110 -1.99 1.18 14.27
N ILE A 111 -2.31 1.70 13.09
CA ILE A 111 -1.52 1.48 11.88
C ILE A 111 -0.65 2.69 11.65
N SER A 112 0.67 2.48 11.57
CA SER A 112 1.62 3.51 11.16
C SER A 112 2.05 3.20 9.73
N PHE A 113 1.79 4.11 8.81
CA PHE A 113 2.10 3.96 7.40
C PHE A 113 3.11 5.01 6.96
N THR A 114 4.12 4.55 6.21
CA THR A 114 5.11 5.43 5.59
C THR A 114 5.33 4.99 4.15
N HIS A 115 5.20 5.94 3.22
CA HIS A 115 5.57 5.76 1.83
C HIS A 115 6.74 6.68 1.53
N THR A 116 7.89 6.11 1.23
CA THR A 116 9.06 6.85 0.78
C THR A 116 9.27 6.59 -0.69
N LEU A 117 9.38 7.65 -1.49
CA LEU A 117 9.59 7.56 -2.93
C LEU A 117 10.89 8.25 -3.30
N VAL A 118 11.67 7.59 -4.16
CA VAL A 118 12.95 8.11 -4.65
C VAL A 118 12.95 8.04 -6.17
N GLY A 119 13.31 9.14 -6.81
CA GLY A 119 13.49 9.20 -8.25
C GLY A 119 12.63 10.27 -8.92
N PRO A 120 12.68 10.35 -10.27
CA PRO A 120 11.91 11.34 -11.03
C PRO A 120 10.41 11.06 -10.88
N PHE A 121 9.68 12.11 -10.60
CA PHE A 121 8.27 11.97 -10.26
C PHE A 121 7.52 13.26 -10.62
N PRO A 122 6.42 13.17 -11.39
CA PRO A 122 5.64 14.36 -11.74
C PRO A 122 5.04 15.03 -10.50
N GLU A 123 5.21 16.33 -10.42
CA GLU A 123 4.79 17.11 -9.25
C GLU A 123 3.29 16.99 -8.95
N ASP A 124 2.47 16.92 -9.99
CA ASP A 124 1.02 16.82 -9.84
C ASP A 124 0.54 15.46 -9.31
N HIS A 125 1.42 14.45 -9.27
CA HIS A 125 1.05 13.15 -8.71
C HIS A 125 1.12 13.10 -7.18
N ARG A 126 1.83 14.03 -6.54
CA ARG A 126 2.02 14.01 -5.08
C ARG A 126 0.71 14.07 -4.32
N SER A 127 -0.16 15.01 -4.68
CA SER A 127 -1.44 15.17 -4.00
C SER A 127 -2.36 13.97 -4.23
N ARG A 128 -2.30 13.37 -5.42
CA ARG A 128 -3.10 12.20 -5.74
C ARG A 128 -2.66 10.97 -4.98
N LEU A 129 -1.34 10.83 -4.71
CA LEU A 129 -0.84 9.72 -3.89
C LEU A 129 -1.41 9.75 -2.49
N GLY A 130 -1.38 10.92 -1.84
CA GLY A 130 -1.90 11.05 -0.49
C GLY A 130 -3.36 10.69 -0.39
N SER A 131 -4.19 11.18 -1.31
CA SER A 131 -5.62 10.87 -1.32
C SER A 131 -5.89 9.41 -1.65
N GLY A 132 -5.07 8.81 -2.51
CA GLY A 132 -5.19 7.38 -2.84
C GLY A 132 -4.89 6.49 -1.64
N TRP A 133 -3.83 6.79 -0.90
CA TRP A 133 -3.51 6.05 0.32
C TRP A 133 -4.60 6.21 1.38
N ALA A 134 -5.09 7.44 1.57
CA ALA A 134 -6.15 7.69 2.53
C ALA A 134 -7.41 6.90 2.22
N ALA A 135 -7.77 6.78 0.94
CA ALA A 135 -8.92 5.99 0.51
C ALA A 135 -8.73 4.50 0.81
N LEU A 136 -7.55 3.95 0.51
CA LEU A 136 -7.24 2.55 0.83
C LEU A 136 -7.33 2.31 2.33
N HIS A 137 -6.72 3.15 3.14
CA HIS A 137 -6.68 2.97 4.58
C HIS A 137 -8.06 3.12 5.22
N ALA A 138 -8.92 3.96 4.64
CA ALA A 138 -10.31 4.07 5.08
C ALA A 138 -11.08 2.77 4.83
N ARG A 139 -10.84 2.10 3.69
CA ARG A 139 -11.46 0.81 3.40
C ARG A 139 -10.96 -0.28 4.35
N VAL A 140 -9.64 -0.28 4.65
CA VAL A 140 -9.07 -1.23 5.62
C VAL A 140 -9.76 -1.09 6.96
N ARG A 141 -9.91 0.15 7.44
CA ARG A 141 -10.57 0.43 8.72
C ARG A 141 -12.02 0.02 8.71
N THR A 142 -12.77 0.44 7.71
CA THR A 142 -14.20 0.15 7.61
C THR A 142 -14.46 -1.35 7.59
N ALA A 143 -13.70 -2.10 6.79
CA ALA A 143 -13.87 -3.55 6.69
C ALA A 143 -13.51 -4.26 8.00
N ALA A 144 -12.44 -3.85 8.66
CA ALA A 144 -12.03 -4.46 9.92
C ALA A 144 -13.04 -4.19 11.03
N GLU A 145 -13.54 -2.95 11.10
CA GLU A 145 -14.50 -2.55 12.15
C GLU A 145 -15.88 -3.16 11.94
N ALA A 146 -16.29 -3.37 10.69
CA ALA A 146 -17.60 -3.95 10.39
C ALA A 146 -17.74 -5.38 10.93
N VAL A 147 -16.68 -6.18 10.84
CA VAL A 147 -16.70 -7.56 11.37
C VAL A 147 -16.81 -7.56 12.89
N GLY A 148 -16.22 -6.55 13.55
CA GLY A 148 -16.24 -6.45 15.00
C GLY A 148 -17.56 -5.97 15.60
N GLY A 149 -18.48 -5.52 14.76
CA GLY A 149 -19.76 -4.98 15.21
C GLY A 149 -20.80 -6.01 15.61
N GLU A 150 -20.46 -7.27 15.63
CA GLU A 150 -21.37 -8.35 15.99
C GLU A 150 -21.48 -8.55 17.49
#